data_589129a99494c10619a873c046268ea4
#
_entry.id   589129a99494c10619a873c046268ea4
#
_cell.length_a   1.000
_cell.length_b   1.000
_cell.length_c   1.000
_cell.angle_alpha   90.00
_cell.angle_beta   90.00
_cell.angle_gamma   90.00
#
_symmetry.space_group_name_H-M   'P 1'
#
loop_
_entity.id
_entity.type
_entity.pdbx_description
1 polymer ?
#
loop_
_entity_poly.entity_id
_entity_poly.type
_entity_poly.pdbx_seq_one_letter_code
_entity_poly.pdbx_strand_id
1 'polypeptide(L)'
;VDETIKSSNPSFAYLDGILKRLHEQGNVRTEQDVSGDIEGSRKENEPIKQFLRALGNYSITINDTTKATYKSFQTMYPDPVILLAAQQCAKWGMTTLQDVMQTLMAWQNRSLRTLPEIDAYMRQIDEQNEFLIVLYQAMQLDEKTKPNAADRALVKQWTEEWRFAQMFVL
;
A
#
# COMPACT_ATOMS: atom_id res chain seq x y z
N VAL A 1 6.85 32.29 10.80
CA VAL A 1 8.17 32.29 10.13
C VAL A 1 8.95 31.05 10.54
N ASP A 2 9.02 30.74 11.84
CA ASP A 2 9.75 29.57 12.36
C ASP A 2 9.24 28.24 11.82
N GLU A 3 7.92 28.09 11.61
CA GLU A 3 7.33 26.86 11.06
C GLU A 3 7.64 26.67 9.56
N THR A 4 7.75 27.77 8.82
CA THR A 4 8.17 27.70 7.41
C THR A 4 9.60 27.18 7.28
N ILE A 5 10.47 27.54 8.22
CA ILE A 5 11.87 27.10 8.24
C ILE A 5 12.00 25.63 8.66
N LYS A 6 11.11 25.14 9.54
CA LYS A 6 11.08 23.73 9.99
C LYS A 6 10.50 22.78 8.93
N SER A 7 9.85 23.29 7.90
CA SER A 7 9.31 22.45 6.82
C SER A 7 10.42 22.03 5.85
N SER A 8 10.27 20.88 5.25
CA SER A 8 11.18 20.40 4.19
C SER A 8 11.05 21.21 2.90
N ASN A 9 10.04 22.06 2.79
CA ASN A 9 9.80 22.93 1.64
C ASN A 9 9.25 24.29 2.10
N PRO A 10 10.10 25.13 2.74
CA PRO A 10 9.70 26.43 3.27
C PRO A 10 9.33 27.36 2.12
N SER A 11 8.06 27.77 2.04
CA SER A 11 7.56 28.72 1.04
C SER A 11 6.44 29.57 1.61
N PHE A 12 6.26 30.77 1.06
CA PHE A 12 5.15 31.63 1.42
C PHE A 12 3.79 31.01 1.09
N ALA A 13 3.69 30.22 0.04
CA ALA A 13 2.46 29.48 -0.30
C ALA A 13 2.11 28.45 0.79
N TYR A 14 3.10 27.78 1.37
CA TYR A 14 2.88 26.88 2.50
C TYR A 14 2.41 27.63 3.75
N LEU A 15 3.03 28.76 4.05
CA LEU A 15 2.61 29.63 5.16
C LEU A 15 1.21 30.18 4.97
N ASP A 16 0.86 30.64 3.76
CA ASP A 16 -0.48 31.12 3.41
C ASP A 16 -1.54 30.02 3.60
N GLY A 17 -1.24 28.79 3.21
CA GLY A 17 -2.12 27.63 3.45
C GLY A 17 -2.37 27.38 4.93
N ILE A 18 -1.32 27.47 5.77
CA ILE A 18 -1.48 27.36 7.22
C ILE A 18 -2.36 28.48 7.75
N LEU A 19 -2.08 29.73 7.39
CA LEU A 19 -2.80 30.90 7.87
C LEU A 19 -4.28 30.88 7.45
N LYS A 20 -4.60 30.50 6.22
CA LYS A 20 -5.98 30.35 5.74
C LYS A 20 -6.74 29.30 6.56
N ARG A 21 -6.15 28.13 6.77
CA ARG A 21 -6.75 27.08 7.58
C ARG A 21 -7.01 27.54 9.01
N LEU A 22 -6.04 28.19 9.63
CA LEU A 22 -6.17 28.73 10.98
C LEU A 22 -7.26 29.82 11.06
N HIS A 23 -7.39 30.65 10.03
CA HIS A 23 -8.43 31.65 9.92
C HIS A 23 -9.84 31.03 9.81
N GLU A 24 -9.97 29.98 8.99
CA GLU A 24 -11.24 29.26 8.80
C GLU A 24 -11.68 28.53 10.06
N GLN A 25 -10.76 28.03 10.87
CA GLN A 25 -11.07 27.36 12.14
C GLN A 25 -11.51 28.31 13.26
N GLY A 26 -11.30 29.61 13.11
CA GLY A 26 -11.90 30.66 13.96
C GLY A 26 -11.42 30.73 15.43
N ASN A 27 -10.67 29.76 15.91
CA ASN A 27 -10.33 29.58 17.32
C ASN A 27 -8.84 29.76 17.64
N VAL A 28 -7.99 30.04 16.66
CA VAL A 28 -6.54 30.08 16.87
C VAL A 28 -6.12 31.49 17.18
N ARG A 29 -5.75 31.76 18.43
CA ARG A 29 -5.33 33.08 18.93
C ARG A 29 -3.93 33.10 19.56
N THR A 30 -3.34 31.92 19.81
CA THR A 30 -2.07 31.80 20.51
C THR A 30 -1.06 30.96 19.73
N GLU A 31 0.23 31.14 20.01
CA GLU A 31 1.31 30.31 19.47
C GLU A 31 1.16 28.84 19.87
N GLN A 32 0.59 28.56 21.02
CA GLN A 32 0.32 27.21 21.49
C GLN A 32 -0.76 26.52 20.66
N ASP A 33 -1.82 27.25 20.26
CA ASP A 33 -2.87 26.72 19.40
C ASP A 33 -2.32 26.34 18.02
N VAL A 34 -1.43 27.18 17.45
CA VAL A 34 -0.75 26.92 16.18
C VAL A 34 0.14 25.67 16.28
N SER A 35 0.93 25.58 17.34
CA SER A 35 1.83 24.45 17.55
C SER A 35 1.05 23.13 17.74
N GLY A 36 -0.05 23.18 18.49
CA GLY A 36 -0.93 22.03 18.71
C GLY A 36 -1.57 21.54 17.41
N ASP A 37 -2.03 22.43 16.54
CA ASP A 37 -2.64 22.08 15.26
C ASP A 37 -1.61 21.48 14.27
N ILE A 38 -0.39 22.01 14.26
CA ILE A 38 0.70 21.48 13.44
C ILE A 38 1.13 20.09 13.91
N GLU A 39 1.26 19.88 15.22
CA GLU A 39 1.57 18.55 15.78
C GLU A 39 0.44 17.55 15.53
N GLY A 40 -0.81 17.96 15.66
CA GLY A 40 -1.98 17.17 15.33
C GLY A 40 -1.96 16.72 13.86
N SER A 41 -1.73 17.66 12.95
CA SER A 41 -1.59 17.38 11.52
C SER A 41 -0.40 16.49 11.19
N ARG A 42 0.72 16.61 11.91
CA ARG A 42 1.89 15.73 11.74
C ARG A 42 1.56 14.30 12.16
N LYS A 43 0.91 14.11 13.33
CA LYS A 43 0.51 12.78 13.82
C LYS A 43 -0.50 12.12 12.91
N GLU A 44 -1.48 12.87 12.43
CA GLU A 44 -2.51 12.38 11.50
C GLU A 44 -1.91 11.96 10.15
N ASN A 45 -0.91 12.67 9.65
CA ASN A 45 -0.31 12.41 8.35
C ASN A 45 0.80 11.35 8.40
N GLU A 46 1.32 10.98 9.57
CA GLU A 46 2.45 10.04 9.65
C GLU A 46 2.11 8.63 9.11
N PRO A 47 0.95 8.02 9.42
CA PRO A 47 0.56 6.75 8.81
C PRO A 47 0.47 6.83 7.28
N ILE A 48 -0.06 7.95 6.76
CA ILE A 48 -0.17 8.16 5.31
C ILE A 48 1.21 8.28 4.65
N LYS A 49 2.16 8.96 5.31
CA LYS A 49 3.55 9.05 4.83
C LYS A 49 4.22 7.69 4.77
N GLN A 50 4.06 6.88 5.82
CA GLN A 50 4.59 5.51 5.86
C GLN A 50 3.99 4.65 4.75
N PHE A 51 2.68 4.75 4.55
CA PHE A 51 1.97 4.09 3.48
C PHE A 51 2.49 4.49 2.08
N LEU A 52 2.62 5.79 1.80
CA LEU A 52 3.14 6.27 0.51
C LEU A 52 4.59 5.86 0.25
N ARG A 53 5.43 5.86 1.30
CA ARG A 53 6.80 5.32 1.21
C ARG A 53 6.80 3.83 0.88
N ALA A 54 5.95 3.05 1.53
CA ALA A 54 5.82 1.63 1.29
C ALA A 54 5.33 1.32 -0.13
N LEU A 55 4.42 2.15 -0.66
CA LEU A 55 3.94 2.09 -2.05
C LEU A 55 5.02 2.48 -3.08
N GLY A 56 6.11 3.13 -2.63
CA GLY A 56 7.18 3.60 -3.52
C GLY A 56 6.79 4.80 -4.39
N ASN A 57 5.66 5.45 -4.10
CA ASN A 57 5.19 6.60 -4.87
C ASN A 57 5.40 7.90 -4.10
N TYR A 58 6.51 8.57 -4.37
CA TYR A 58 6.89 9.85 -3.76
C TYR A 58 6.25 11.05 -4.45
N SER A 59 5.52 10.84 -5.55
CA SER A 59 4.87 11.92 -6.30
C SER A 59 3.49 12.27 -5.76
N ILE A 60 2.89 11.40 -4.94
CA ILE A 60 1.57 11.62 -4.38
C ILE A 60 1.67 12.63 -3.22
N THR A 61 1.00 13.75 -3.38
CA THR A 61 0.89 14.76 -2.34
C THR A 61 -0.19 14.38 -1.32
N ILE A 62 0.08 14.60 -0.03
CA ILE A 62 -0.92 14.42 1.03
C ILE A 62 -1.85 15.64 1.01
N ASN A 63 -2.98 15.48 0.35
CA ASN A 63 -4.08 16.43 0.29
C ASN A 63 -5.36 15.79 0.84
N ASP A 64 -6.47 16.51 0.84
CA ASP A 64 -7.75 16.01 1.37
C ASP A 64 -8.25 14.78 0.63
N THR A 65 -8.02 14.70 -0.68
CA THR A 65 -8.36 13.51 -1.48
C THR A 65 -7.54 12.30 -1.04
N THR A 66 -6.22 12.45 -0.86
CA THR A 66 -5.34 11.38 -0.38
C THR A 66 -5.74 10.92 1.02
N LYS A 67 -6.07 11.86 1.91
CA LYS A 67 -6.55 11.57 3.27
C LYS A 67 -7.89 10.83 3.24
N ALA A 68 -8.84 11.29 2.42
CA ALA A 68 -10.13 10.64 2.27
C ALA A 68 -9.99 9.21 1.72
N THR A 69 -9.11 9.01 0.74
CA THR A 69 -8.82 7.68 0.19
C THR A 69 -8.19 6.77 1.26
N TYR A 70 -7.22 7.27 2.04
CA TYR A 70 -6.62 6.49 3.11
C TYR A 70 -7.64 6.13 4.20
N LYS A 71 -8.53 7.06 4.57
CA LYS A 71 -9.65 6.77 5.48
C LYS A 71 -10.56 5.68 4.93
N SER A 72 -10.84 5.66 3.62
CA SER A 72 -11.61 4.56 3.02
C SER A 72 -10.91 3.20 3.14
N PHE A 73 -9.58 3.14 3.06
CA PHE A 73 -8.83 1.92 3.35
C PHE A 73 -9.01 1.47 4.80
N GLN A 74 -8.97 2.42 5.75
CA GLN A 74 -9.14 2.14 7.18
C GLN A 74 -10.54 1.62 7.53
N THR A 75 -11.57 1.88 6.72
CA THR A 75 -12.90 1.25 6.88
C THR A 75 -12.89 -0.24 6.51
N MET A 76 -11.93 -0.68 5.72
CA MET A 76 -11.80 -2.06 5.25
C MET A 76 -10.82 -2.86 6.11
N TYR A 77 -9.68 -2.25 6.46
CA TYR A 77 -8.56 -2.92 7.13
C TYR A 77 -7.81 -1.98 8.08
N PRO A 78 -7.17 -2.52 9.13
CA PRO A 78 -6.28 -1.74 9.99
C PRO A 78 -4.98 -1.36 9.27
N ASP A 79 -4.32 -0.29 9.75
CA ASP A 79 -3.11 0.27 9.15
C ASP A 79 -2.00 -0.74 8.81
N PRO A 80 -1.68 -1.76 9.64
CA PRO A 80 -0.68 -2.76 9.29
C PRO A 80 -1.00 -3.56 8.02
N VAL A 81 -2.29 -3.86 7.79
CA VAL A 81 -2.75 -4.56 6.58
C VAL A 81 -2.69 -3.64 5.36
N ILE A 82 -3.07 -2.36 5.52
CA ILE A 82 -2.97 -1.35 4.46
C ILE A 82 -1.50 -1.18 4.04
N LEU A 83 -0.58 -1.14 5.01
CA LEU A 83 0.85 -1.05 4.76
C LEU A 83 1.38 -2.27 4.00
N LEU A 84 0.95 -3.48 4.38
CA LEU A 84 1.30 -4.71 3.68
C LEU A 84 0.77 -4.70 2.23
N ALA A 85 -0.46 -4.22 2.00
CA ALA A 85 -1.01 -4.06 0.65
C ALA A 85 -0.17 -3.11 -0.21
N ALA A 86 0.26 -1.98 0.35
CA ALA A 86 1.13 -1.04 -0.34
C ALA A 86 2.48 -1.67 -0.71
N GLN A 87 3.13 -2.39 0.22
CA GLN A 87 4.38 -3.10 -0.04
C GLN A 87 4.23 -4.15 -1.16
N GLN A 88 3.14 -4.87 -1.13
CA GLN A 88 2.86 -5.88 -2.14
C GLN A 88 2.58 -5.27 -3.52
N CYS A 89 1.83 -4.18 -3.58
CA CYS A 89 1.63 -3.41 -4.81
C CYS A 89 2.96 -2.91 -5.37
N ALA A 90 3.83 -2.33 -4.52
CA ALA A 90 5.16 -1.87 -4.91
C ALA A 90 6.03 -3.01 -5.50
N LYS A 91 6.03 -4.19 -4.87
CA LYS A 91 6.72 -5.40 -5.35
C LYS A 91 6.28 -5.78 -6.78
N TRP A 92 5.03 -5.54 -7.12
CA TRP A 92 4.47 -5.81 -8.46
C TRP A 92 4.54 -4.65 -9.43
N GLY A 93 5.16 -3.53 -9.04
CA GLY A 93 5.26 -2.32 -9.86
C GLY A 93 3.95 -1.51 -9.96
N MET A 94 2.99 -1.82 -9.09
CA MET A 94 1.72 -1.11 -8.98
C MET A 94 1.87 -0.02 -7.91
N THR A 95 1.87 1.26 -8.29
CA THR A 95 2.23 2.36 -7.38
C THR A 95 1.13 3.41 -7.25
N THR A 96 -0.11 3.07 -7.60
CA THR A 96 -1.24 3.99 -7.48
C THR A 96 -2.13 3.65 -6.28
N LEU A 97 -2.85 4.65 -5.75
CA LEU A 97 -3.85 4.43 -4.70
C LEU A 97 -4.97 3.48 -5.15
N GLN A 98 -5.28 3.50 -6.46
CA GLN A 98 -6.28 2.62 -7.04
C GLN A 98 -5.85 1.15 -7.01
N ASP A 99 -4.57 0.87 -7.26
CA ASP A 99 -4.02 -0.49 -7.19
C ASP A 99 -4.14 -1.07 -5.77
N VAL A 100 -3.84 -0.24 -4.77
CA VAL A 100 -4.00 -0.64 -3.36
C VAL A 100 -5.47 -0.91 -3.03
N MET A 101 -6.39 -0.05 -3.48
CA MET A 101 -7.83 -0.26 -3.31
C MET A 101 -8.26 -1.60 -3.89
N GLN A 102 -7.85 -1.90 -5.12
CA GLN A 102 -8.19 -3.17 -5.79
C GLN A 102 -7.61 -4.37 -5.04
N THR A 103 -6.40 -4.27 -4.52
CA THR A 103 -5.76 -5.31 -3.72
C THR A 103 -6.53 -5.58 -2.42
N LEU A 104 -6.89 -4.53 -1.68
CA LEU A 104 -7.68 -4.65 -0.46
C LEU A 104 -9.06 -5.26 -0.73
N MET A 105 -9.74 -4.81 -1.78
CA MET A 105 -11.03 -5.39 -2.21
C MET A 105 -10.89 -6.85 -2.61
N ALA A 106 -9.82 -7.23 -3.32
CA ALA A 106 -9.56 -8.61 -3.68
C ALA A 106 -9.35 -9.52 -2.45
N TRP A 107 -8.66 -9.02 -1.41
CA TRP A 107 -8.52 -9.73 -0.14
C TRP A 107 -9.85 -9.84 0.60
N GLN A 108 -10.64 -8.77 0.62
CA GLN A 108 -11.97 -8.76 1.24
C GLN A 108 -12.91 -9.77 0.58
N ASN A 109 -12.91 -9.84 -0.76
CA ASN A 109 -13.71 -10.80 -1.53
C ASN A 109 -13.31 -12.26 -1.26
N ARG A 110 -12.07 -12.50 -0.84
CA ARG A 110 -11.56 -13.82 -0.41
C ARG A 110 -11.75 -14.06 1.08
N SER A 111 -12.43 -13.17 1.80
CA SER A 111 -12.66 -13.24 3.25
C SER A 111 -11.35 -13.23 4.08
N LEU A 112 -10.26 -12.74 3.51
CA LEU A 112 -8.99 -12.56 4.23
C LEU A 112 -9.11 -11.32 5.12
N ARG A 113 -9.10 -11.49 6.43
CA ARG A 113 -9.38 -10.42 7.41
C ARG A 113 -8.18 -10.05 8.26
N THR A 114 -7.27 -10.98 8.47
CA THR A 114 -6.16 -10.83 9.40
C THR A 114 -4.80 -10.91 8.70
N LEU A 115 -3.78 -10.31 9.30
CA LEU A 115 -2.41 -10.40 8.78
C LEU A 115 -1.95 -11.85 8.55
N PRO A 116 -2.14 -12.80 9.50
CA PRO A 116 -1.73 -14.18 9.28
C PRO A 116 -2.41 -14.86 8.09
N GLU A 117 -3.70 -14.59 7.87
CA GLU A 117 -4.43 -15.13 6.71
C GLU A 117 -3.89 -14.58 5.39
N ILE A 118 -3.61 -13.27 5.36
CA ILE A 118 -3.05 -12.59 4.20
C ILE A 118 -1.63 -13.08 3.92
N ASP A 119 -0.80 -13.21 4.95
CA ASP A 119 0.57 -13.74 4.82
C ASP A 119 0.58 -15.19 4.31
N ALA A 120 -0.33 -16.01 4.80
CA ALA A 120 -0.46 -17.40 4.33
C ALA A 120 -0.88 -17.42 2.85
N TYR A 121 -1.85 -16.60 2.47
CA TYR A 121 -2.29 -16.46 1.09
C TYR A 121 -1.18 -15.95 0.17
N MET A 122 -0.41 -14.95 0.61
CA MET A 122 0.70 -14.41 -0.18
C MET A 122 1.83 -15.43 -0.37
N ARG A 123 2.16 -16.21 0.67
CA ARG A 123 3.13 -17.31 0.56
C ARG A 123 2.68 -18.36 -0.45
N GLN A 124 1.42 -18.74 -0.43
CA GLN A 124 0.88 -19.67 -1.41
C GLN A 124 1.01 -19.13 -2.85
N ILE A 125 0.77 -17.84 -3.07
CA ILE A 125 0.98 -17.22 -4.39
C ILE A 125 2.45 -17.24 -4.79
N ASP A 126 3.36 -16.89 -3.87
CA ASP A 126 4.80 -16.89 -4.14
C ASP A 126 5.29 -18.31 -4.48
N GLU A 127 4.88 -19.32 -3.73
CA GLU A 127 5.18 -20.75 -4.01
C GLU A 127 4.66 -21.19 -5.40
N GLN A 128 3.44 -20.79 -5.75
CA GLN A 128 2.87 -21.08 -7.08
C GLN A 128 3.64 -20.38 -8.20
N ASN A 129 4.08 -19.15 -7.99
CA ASN A 129 4.89 -18.42 -8.96
C ASN A 129 6.30 -19.03 -9.11
N GLU A 130 6.93 -19.45 -8.04
CA GLU A 130 8.22 -20.16 -8.07
C GLU A 130 8.10 -21.47 -8.85
N PHE A 131 7.05 -22.24 -8.59
CA PHE A 131 6.77 -23.47 -9.32
C PHE A 131 6.58 -23.20 -10.82
N LEU A 132 5.85 -22.13 -11.20
CA LEU A 132 5.69 -21.74 -12.59
C LEU A 132 7.03 -21.38 -13.27
N ILE A 133 7.90 -20.68 -12.57
CA ILE A 133 9.23 -20.31 -13.08
C ILE A 133 10.03 -21.58 -13.37
N VAL A 134 10.07 -22.53 -12.43
CA VAL A 134 10.77 -23.80 -12.60
C VAL A 134 10.18 -24.61 -13.77
N LEU A 135 8.84 -24.63 -13.90
CA LEU A 135 8.17 -25.33 -14.98
C LEU A 135 8.51 -24.72 -16.34
N TYR A 136 8.52 -23.38 -16.45
CA TYR A 136 8.88 -22.69 -17.67
C TYR A 136 10.32 -22.93 -18.09
N GLN A 137 11.24 -22.95 -17.14
CA GLN A 137 12.65 -23.31 -17.37
C GLN A 137 12.78 -24.75 -17.85
N ALA A 138 12.08 -25.69 -17.23
CA ALA A 138 12.09 -27.10 -17.64
C ALA A 138 11.50 -27.31 -19.05
N MET A 139 10.50 -26.51 -19.43
CA MET A 139 9.91 -26.53 -20.78
C MET A 139 10.73 -25.74 -21.81
N GLN A 140 11.84 -25.12 -21.42
CA GLN A 140 12.69 -24.28 -22.27
C GLN A 140 11.92 -23.12 -22.94
N LEU A 141 10.91 -22.59 -22.27
CA LEU A 141 10.18 -21.41 -22.73
C LEU A 141 11.07 -20.17 -22.60
N ASP A 142 10.90 -19.22 -23.55
CA ASP A 142 11.66 -17.97 -23.55
C ASP A 142 11.47 -17.24 -22.21
N GLU A 143 12.56 -16.73 -21.62
CA GLU A 143 12.54 -15.95 -20.37
C GLU A 143 11.62 -14.73 -20.41
N LYS A 144 11.27 -14.27 -21.63
CA LYS A 144 10.28 -13.20 -21.84
C LYS A 144 8.83 -13.66 -21.72
N THR A 145 8.59 -14.96 -21.73
CA THR A 145 7.25 -15.53 -21.59
C THR A 145 6.82 -15.43 -20.12
N LYS A 146 5.88 -14.52 -19.85
CA LYS A 146 5.35 -14.35 -18.49
C LYS A 146 4.14 -15.25 -18.27
N PRO A 147 4.02 -15.87 -17.06
CA PRO A 147 2.85 -16.67 -16.70
C PRO A 147 1.56 -15.87 -16.88
N ASN A 148 0.62 -16.43 -17.64
CA ASN A 148 -0.71 -15.84 -17.81
C ASN A 148 -1.71 -16.35 -16.76
N ALA A 149 -2.95 -15.89 -16.79
CA ALA A 149 -3.97 -16.27 -15.82
C ALA A 149 -4.37 -17.76 -15.93
N ALA A 150 -4.34 -18.33 -17.15
CA ALA A 150 -4.65 -19.75 -17.36
C ALA A 150 -3.57 -20.66 -16.78
N ASP A 151 -2.28 -20.29 -16.97
CA ASP A 151 -1.15 -21.02 -16.39
C ASP A 151 -1.22 -21.06 -14.86
N ARG A 152 -1.54 -19.91 -14.24
CA ARG A 152 -1.72 -19.81 -12.79
C ARG A 152 -2.91 -20.67 -12.30
N ALA A 153 -3.99 -20.70 -13.05
CA ALA A 153 -5.15 -21.54 -12.71
C ALA A 153 -4.80 -23.03 -12.75
N LEU A 154 -4.03 -23.47 -13.77
CA LEU A 154 -3.55 -24.84 -13.88
C LEU A 154 -2.60 -25.20 -12.73
N VAL A 155 -1.63 -24.35 -12.43
CA VAL A 155 -0.71 -24.60 -11.30
C VAL A 155 -1.47 -24.66 -9.99
N LYS A 156 -2.42 -23.77 -9.78
CA LYS A 156 -3.28 -23.83 -8.59
C LYS A 156 -3.99 -25.17 -8.50
N GLN A 157 -4.60 -25.65 -9.58
CA GLN A 157 -5.25 -26.96 -9.63
C GLN A 157 -4.27 -28.08 -9.31
N TRP A 158 -3.07 -28.07 -9.91
CA TRP A 158 -2.09 -29.11 -9.68
C TRP A 158 -1.55 -29.12 -8.25
N THR A 159 -1.32 -27.96 -7.65
CA THR A 159 -0.82 -27.85 -6.27
C THR A 159 -1.90 -28.22 -5.24
N GLU A 160 -3.15 -27.85 -5.46
CA GLU A 160 -4.25 -28.12 -4.53
C GLU A 160 -4.81 -29.54 -4.66
N GLU A 161 -5.04 -30.02 -5.90
CA GLU A 161 -5.68 -31.32 -6.14
C GLU A 161 -4.69 -32.49 -6.18
N TRP A 162 -3.51 -32.27 -6.77
CA TRP A 162 -2.55 -33.35 -6.99
C TRP A 162 -1.34 -33.34 -6.08
N ARG A 163 -1.20 -32.32 -5.22
CA ARG A 163 -0.05 -32.14 -4.31
C ARG A 163 1.32 -32.19 -5.04
N PHE A 164 1.37 -31.72 -6.28
CA PHE A 164 2.55 -31.80 -7.15
C PHE A 164 3.77 -31.11 -6.57
N ALA A 165 3.58 -30.03 -5.78
CA ALA A 165 4.67 -29.32 -5.13
C ALA A 165 5.51 -30.22 -4.20
N GLN A 166 4.96 -31.31 -3.69
CA GLN A 166 5.68 -32.26 -2.84
C GLN A 166 6.51 -33.27 -3.65
N MET A 167 6.32 -33.40 -4.96
CA MET A 167 7.04 -34.35 -5.81
C MET A 167 8.36 -33.81 -6.37
N PHE A 168 8.58 -32.48 -6.33
CA PHE A 168 9.81 -31.85 -6.84
C PHE A 168 10.84 -31.49 -5.77
N VAL A 169 10.62 -31.87 -4.51
CA VAL A 169 11.58 -31.77 -3.40
C VAL A 169 12.33 -33.09 -3.22
N LEU A 170 12.85 -33.62 -4.30
CA LEU A 170 13.80 -34.77 -4.26
C LEU A 170 15.13 -34.33 -4.86
#